data_e12205955b39644aff4759517cf30e2a
#
_entry.id   e12205955b39644aff4759517cf30e2a
#
_cell.length_a   1.000
_cell.length_b   1.000
_cell.length_c   1.000
_cell.angle_alpha   90.00
_cell.angle_beta   90.00
_cell.angle_gamma   90.00
#
_symmetry.space_group_name_H-M   'P 1'
#
loop_
_entity.id
_entity.type
_entity.pdbx_description
1 polymer ?
#
loop_
_entity_poly.entity_id
_entity_poly.type
_entity_poly.pdbx_seq_one_letter_code
_entity_poly.pdbx_strand_id
1 'polypeptide(L)'
;SWHSIAFGDQEPVLRAIVEFAGAKPAPSRQPAEASSPRQDLRTILFTDLVGHTEMMQRLGDTKGRDVLREHERITRETLKQHGGAEVKTMGDGFMASFGSVTSAMECAIALQRAFAAHTESMPEPLHVRVGLNAGEPIEEDGDLFGSTVILASRIAAKAGAGEILVPETVRGLLSGKSFLFSDRGEFVPKGFDDAVRLYEVRWRPEVAAGDEGT
;
A
#
# COMPACT_ATOMS: atom_id res chain seq x y z
N SER A 1 -46.04 17.37 41.65
CA SER A 1 -47.06 16.55 40.98
C SER A 1 -47.27 17.03 39.53
N TRP A 2 -46.55 16.50 38.58
CA TRP A 2 -46.84 16.68 37.17
C TRP A 2 -47.04 15.31 36.56
N HIS A 3 -48.24 15.12 35.97
CA HIS A 3 -48.73 13.87 35.40
C HIS A 3 -47.97 13.53 34.12
N SER A 4 -47.55 12.30 34.06
CA SER A 4 -47.08 11.61 32.84
C SER A 4 -48.29 11.48 31.89
N ILE A 5 -48.22 12.08 30.73
CA ILE A 5 -49.14 11.79 29.61
C ILE A 5 -48.50 10.65 28.82
N ALA A 6 -49.06 9.46 28.97
CA ALA A 6 -48.73 8.31 28.16
C ALA A 6 -49.28 8.53 26.74
N PHE A 7 -48.39 8.56 25.75
CA PHE A 7 -48.77 8.43 24.34
C PHE A 7 -49.27 7.01 24.11
N GLY A 8 -50.59 6.88 23.92
CA GLY A 8 -51.22 5.62 23.61
C GLY A 8 -50.69 5.04 22.29
N ASP A 9 -50.60 3.73 22.33
CA ASP A 9 -50.20 2.85 21.24
C ASP A 9 -51.01 3.11 19.97
N GLN A 10 -50.40 3.62 18.90
CA GLN A 10 -51.05 3.92 17.60
C GLN A 10 -51.06 2.71 16.65
N GLU A 11 -50.49 1.59 17.06
CA GLU A 11 -50.45 0.35 16.29
C GLU A 11 -51.84 -0.19 15.87
N PRO A 12 -52.87 -0.16 16.70
CA PRO A 12 -54.19 -0.68 16.30
C PRO A 12 -54.85 0.11 15.18
N VAL A 13 -54.62 1.44 15.13
CA VAL A 13 -55.24 2.33 14.13
C VAL A 13 -54.64 2.13 12.75
N LEU A 14 -53.33 2.00 12.67
CA LEU A 14 -52.59 1.72 11.43
C LEU A 14 -52.95 0.34 10.85
N ARG A 15 -53.14 -0.65 11.70
CA ARG A 15 -53.52 -2.01 11.30
C ARG A 15 -54.95 -2.04 10.70
N ALA A 16 -55.88 -1.31 11.30
CA ALA A 16 -57.25 -1.20 10.79
C ALA A 16 -57.32 -0.49 9.42
N ILE A 17 -56.50 0.53 9.20
CA ILE A 17 -56.42 1.25 7.90
C ILE A 17 -55.82 0.34 6.80
N VAL A 18 -54.83 -0.48 7.10
CA VAL A 18 -54.22 -1.41 6.14
C VAL A 18 -55.17 -2.53 5.76
N GLU A 19 -55.95 -3.04 6.73
CA GLU A 19 -56.92 -4.11 6.48
C GLU A 19 -58.12 -3.61 5.65
N PHE A 20 -58.53 -2.38 5.86
CA PHE A 20 -59.65 -1.74 5.11
C PHE A 20 -59.24 -1.38 3.67
N ALA A 21 -57.95 -1.09 3.42
CA ALA A 21 -57.44 -0.72 2.09
C ALA A 21 -57.10 -1.94 1.20
N GLY A 22 -57.21 -3.18 1.70
CA GLY A 22 -56.89 -4.38 0.92
C GLY A 22 -55.44 -4.47 0.43
N ALA A 23 -54.52 -3.68 1.01
CA ALA A 23 -53.11 -3.68 0.65
C ALA A 23 -52.42 -4.85 1.36
N LYS A 24 -51.87 -5.80 0.59
CA LYS A 24 -50.90 -6.75 1.14
C LYS A 24 -49.72 -5.97 1.75
N PRO A 25 -49.29 -6.27 2.98
CA PRO A 25 -48.11 -5.63 3.54
C PRO A 25 -46.91 -5.91 2.60
N ALA A 26 -46.27 -4.86 2.14
CA ALA A 26 -45.02 -4.98 1.45
C ALA A 26 -44.01 -5.71 2.38
N PRO A 27 -43.18 -6.62 1.87
CA PRO A 27 -42.20 -7.26 2.72
C PRO A 27 -41.38 -6.14 3.38
N SER A 28 -41.32 -6.16 4.70
CA SER A 28 -40.47 -5.27 5.48
C SER A 28 -39.08 -5.35 4.92
N ARG A 29 -38.59 -4.27 4.28
CA ARG A 29 -37.16 -4.10 4.02
C ARG A 29 -36.49 -4.13 5.39
N GLN A 30 -35.90 -5.25 5.70
CA GLN A 30 -34.88 -5.27 6.75
C GLN A 30 -33.93 -4.12 6.43
N PRO A 31 -33.56 -3.26 7.40
CA PRO A 31 -32.46 -2.34 7.20
C PRO A 31 -31.30 -3.19 6.67
N ALA A 32 -30.74 -2.83 5.53
CA ALA A 32 -29.51 -3.45 5.07
C ALA A 32 -28.54 -3.40 6.28
N GLU A 33 -28.19 -4.55 6.82
CA GLU A 33 -27.11 -4.62 7.80
C GLU A 33 -25.98 -3.83 7.17
N ALA A 34 -25.58 -2.75 7.84
CA ALA A 34 -24.40 -2.00 7.46
C ALA A 34 -23.27 -3.04 7.45
N SER A 35 -22.91 -3.50 6.27
CA SER A 35 -21.83 -4.46 6.10
C SER A 35 -20.62 -3.82 6.74
N SER A 36 -20.14 -4.42 7.83
CA SER A 36 -18.87 -4.05 8.42
C SER A 36 -17.88 -3.90 7.27
N PRO A 37 -17.07 -2.82 7.22
CA PRO A 37 -16.13 -2.63 6.13
C PRO A 37 -15.32 -3.91 5.97
N ARG A 38 -15.38 -4.51 4.78
CA ARG A 38 -14.60 -5.72 4.49
C ARG A 38 -13.14 -5.32 4.55
N GLN A 39 -12.46 -5.80 5.56
CA GLN A 39 -11.02 -5.64 5.68
C GLN A 39 -10.38 -6.74 4.82
N ASP A 40 -10.21 -6.46 3.54
CA ASP A 40 -9.54 -7.38 2.63
C ASP A 40 -8.03 -7.33 2.86
N LEU A 41 -7.38 -8.48 2.81
CA LEU A 41 -5.91 -8.54 2.84
C LEU A 41 -5.35 -7.75 1.65
N ARG A 42 -4.51 -6.77 1.93
CA ARG A 42 -3.82 -5.93 0.95
C ARG A 42 -2.32 -5.97 1.18
N THR A 43 -1.58 -5.85 0.11
CA THR A 43 -0.14 -5.54 0.19
C THR A 43 0.04 -4.09 -0.13
N ILE A 44 0.63 -3.36 0.80
CA ILE A 44 0.94 -1.94 0.67
C ILE A 44 2.40 -1.79 0.28
N LEU A 45 2.64 -1.05 -0.79
CA LEU A 45 3.95 -0.69 -1.29
C LEU A 45 4.15 0.81 -1.11
N PHE A 46 5.24 1.20 -0.46
CA PHE A 46 5.76 2.56 -0.50
C PHE A 46 7.03 2.61 -1.31
N THR A 47 7.16 3.63 -2.14
CA THR A 47 8.41 3.98 -2.80
C THR A 47 8.69 5.46 -2.62
N ASP A 48 9.97 5.84 -2.59
CA ASP A 48 10.44 7.18 -2.33
C ASP A 48 11.78 7.41 -3.05
N LEU A 49 11.99 8.62 -3.57
CA LEU A 49 13.21 8.99 -4.30
C LEU A 49 14.31 9.36 -3.32
N VAL A 50 15.44 8.71 -3.43
CA VAL A 50 16.58 8.97 -2.56
C VAL A 50 17.34 10.22 -3.03
N GLY A 51 17.62 11.15 -2.08
CA GLY A 51 18.36 12.38 -2.40
C GLY A 51 17.56 13.42 -3.16
N HIS A 52 16.23 13.39 -3.11
CA HIS A 52 15.36 14.34 -3.82
C HIS A 52 15.68 15.81 -3.50
N THR A 53 15.85 16.16 -2.23
CA THR A 53 16.14 17.54 -1.82
C THR A 53 17.46 18.04 -2.39
N GLU A 54 18.50 17.25 -2.31
CA GLU A 54 19.83 17.55 -2.84
C GLU A 54 19.82 17.65 -4.38
N MET A 55 19.06 16.78 -5.04
CA MET A 55 18.85 16.80 -6.47
C MET A 55 18.17 18.12 -6.90
N MET A 56 17.08 18.52 -6.22
CA MET A 56 16.38 19.77 -6.51
C MET A 56 17.27 21.01 -6.31
N GLN A 57 18.08 21.02 -5.24
CA GLN A 57 19.04 22.11 -4.99
C GLN A 57 20.09 22.21 -6.08
N ARG A 58 20.58 21.08 -6.60
CA ARG A 58 21.61 21.02 -7.63
C ARG A 58 21.09 21.36 -9.03
N LEU A 59 19.92 20.86 -9.41
CA LEU A 59 19.34 21.02 -10.75
C LEU A 59 18.52 22.29 -10.91
N GLY A 60 18.02 22.85 -9.81
CA GLY A 60 17.03 23.93 -9.81
C GLY A 60 15.62 23.46 -10.21
N ASP A 61 14.64 24.33 -10.04
CA ASP A 61 13.21 23.97 -10.11
C ASP A 61 12.79 23.35 -11.45
N THR A 62 13.25 23.92 -12.58
CA THR A 62 12.81 23.47 -13.90
C THR A 62 13.31 22.06 -14.22
N LYS A 63 14.62 21.85 -14.15
CA LYS A 63 15.23 20.54 -14.46
C LYS A 63 14.84 19.48 -13.41
N GLY A 64 14.83 19.86 -12.13
CA GLY A 64 14.39 18.97 -11.07
C GLY A 64 12.94 18.50 -11.29
N ARG A 65 12.06 19.40 -11.76
CA ARG A 65 10.68 19.03 -12.09
C ARG A 65 10.57 18.07 -13.27
N ASP A 66 11.43 18.20 -14.28
CA ASP A 66 11.46 17.26 -15.40
C ASP A 66 11.91 15.85 -14.96
N VAL A 67 12.90 15.79 -14.08
CA VAL A 67 13.36 14.53 -13.48
C VAL A 67 12.26 13.88 -12.65
N LEU A 68 11.51 14.67 -11.86
CA LEU A 68 10.37 14.15 -11.10
C LEU A 68 9.24 13.62 -11.99
N ARG A 69 8.94 14.28 -13.11
CA ARG A 69 7.96 13.77 -14.08
C ARG A 69 8.36 12.42 -14.65
N GLU A 70 9.64 12.23 -14.91
CA GLU A 70 10.15 10.96 -15.41
C GLU A 70 10.07 9.87 -14.33
N HIS A 71 10.45 10.20 -13.09
CA HIS A 71 10.25 9.31 -11.95
C HIS A 71 8.76 8.89 -11.81
N GLU A 72 7.84 9.86 -11.85
CA GLU A 72 6.41 9.61 -11.77
C GLU A 72 5.92 8.72 -12.93
N ARG A 73 6.39 8.96 -14.16
CA ARG A 73 6.04 8.18 -15.34
C ARG A 73 6.46 6.72 -15.18
N ILE A 74 7.74 6.49 -14.85
CA ILE A 74 8.28 5.13 -14.65
C ILE A 74 7.49 4.40 -13.56
N THR A 75 7.23 5.08 -12.43
CA THR A 75 6.50 4.47 -11.31
C THR A 75 5.08 4.08 -11.70
N ARG A 76 4.30 4.98 -12.30
CA ARG A 76 2.91 4.71 -12.70
C ARG A 76 2.80 3.63 -13.76
N GLU A 77 3.69 3.62 -14.75
CA GLU A 77 3.72 2.58 -15.79
C GLU A 77 4.00 1.21 -15.18
N THR A 78 4.97 1.12 -14.27
CA THR A 78 5.31 -0.14 -13.61
C THR A 78 4.19 -0.63 -12.69
N LEU A 79 3.57 0.26 -11.89
CA LEU A 79 2.40 -0.08 -11.08
C LEU A 79 1.27 -0.65 -11.93
N LYS A 80 0.94 0.01 -13.03
CA LYS A 80 -0.12 -0.41 -13.95
C LYS A 80 0.15 -1.80 -14.56
N GLN A 81 1.40 -2.06 -14.97
CA GLN A 81 1.80 -3.34 -15.58
C GLN A 81 1.65 -4.52 -14.60
N HIS A 82 1.78 -4.27 -13.29
CA HIS A 82 1.72 -5.30 -12.25
C HIS A 82 0.39 -5.30 -11.46
N GLY A 83 -0.62 -4.56 -11.94
CA GLY A 83 -1.94 -4.52 -11.31
C GLY A 83 -1.96 -3.80 -9.95
N GLY A 84 -1.02 -2.89 -9.72
CA GLY A 84 -0.99 -2.01 -8.55
C GLY A 84 -1.96 -0.85 -8.71
N ALA A 85 -2.74 -0.57 -7.68
CA ALA A 85 -3.56 0.62 -7.57
C ALA A 85 -2.77 1.72 -6.85
N GLU A 86 -2.51 2.85 -7.53
CA GLU A 86 -1.99 4.05 -6.89
C GLU A 86 -3.03 4.57 -5.90
N VAL A 87 -2.68 4.62 -4.62
CA VAL A 87 -3.55 5.17 -3.57
C VAL A 87 -3.35 6.66 -3.47
N LYS A 88 -2.09 7.09 -3.34
CA LYS A 88 -1.71 8.52 -3.32
C LYS A 88 -0.23 8.73 -3.63
N THR A 89 0.07 9.94 -4.05
CA THR A 89 1.42 10.47 -4.20
C THR A 89 1.74 11.41 -3.03
N MET A 90 2.93 11.34 -2.47
CA MET A 90 3.37 12.13 -1.32
C MET A 90 4.72 12.78 -1.65
N GLY A 91 4.67 13.94 -2.30
CA GLY A 91 5.88 14.60 -2.80
C GLY A 91 6.54 13.80 -3.93
N ASP A 92 7.67 13.18 -3.64
CA ASP A 92 8.44 12.29 -4.51
C ASP A 92 8.19 10.79 -4.23
N GLY A 93 7.30 10.47 -3.29
CA GLY A 93 6.95 9.11 -2.93
C GLY A 93 5.57 8.68 -3.43
N PHE A 94 5.39 7.38 -3.57
CA PHE A 94 4.11 6.75 -3.93
C PHE A 94 3.68 5.76 -2.87
N MET A 95 2.38 5.74 -2.62
CA MET A 95 1.70 4.67 -1.92
C MET A 95 0.82 3.92 -2.91
N ALA A 96 1.03 2.63 -3.03
CA ALA A 96 0.22 1.75 -3.88
C ALA A 96 -0.28 0.54 -3.10
N SER A 97 -1.39 -0.04 -3.55
CA SER A 97 -1.98 -1.24 -2.98
C SER A 97 -2.15 -2.34 -4.02
N PHE A 98 -2.04 -3.59 -3.56
CA PHE A 98 -2.18 -4.79 -4.37
C PHE A 98 -3.04 -5.82 -3.65
N GLY A 99 -3.87 -6.53 -4.41
CA GLY A 99 -4.60 -7.70 -3.91
C GLY A 99 -3.73 -8.97 -3.87
N SER A 100 -2.49 -8.92 -4.37
CA SER A 100 -1.56 -10.06 -4.41
C SER A 100 -0.17 -9.65 -3.93
N VAL A 101 0.35 -10.37 -2.94
CA VAL A 101 1.71 -10.18 -2.43
C VAL A 101 2.76 -10.46 -3.51
N THR A 102 2.50 -11.48 -4.36
CA THR A 102 3.39 -11.81 -5.47
C THR A 102 3.47 -10.68 -6.49
N SER A 103 2.33 -10.13 -6.91
CA SER A 103 2.30 -9.01 -7.85
C SER A 103 2.96 -7.75 -7.28
N ALA A 104 2.78 -7.47 -5.99
CA ALA A 104 3.46 -6.37 -5.31
C ALA A 104 4.98 -6.54 -5.30
N MET A 105 5.47 -7.76 -5.06
CA MET A 105 6.88 -8.08 -5.07
C MET A 105 7.49 -7.97 -6.48
N GLU A 106 6.81 -8.51 -7.48
CA GLU A 106 7.22 -8.40 -8.89
C GLU A 106 7.28 -6.94 -9.33
N CYS A 107 6.29 -6.13 -8.91
CA CYS A 107 6.29 -4.70 -9.15
C CYS A 107 7.49 -4.00 -8.50
N ALA A 108 7.79 -4.29 -7.23
CA ALA A 108 8.93 -3.72 -6.53
C ALA A 108 10.25 -4.02 -7.24
N ILE A 109 10.44 -5.26 -7.70
CA ILE A 109 11.62 -5.68 -8.47
C ILE A 109 11.67 -4.97 -9.83
N ALA A 110 10.53 -4.87 -10.53
CA ALA A 110 10.44 -4.18 -11.81
C ALA A 110 10.75 -2.69 -11.68
N LEU A 111 10.29 -2.03 -10.61
CA LEU A 111 10.63 -0.65 -10.30
C LEU A 111 12.15 -0.46 -10.17
N GLN A 112 12.80 -1.28 -9.36
CA GLN A 112 14.27 -1.19 -9.18
C GLN A 112 15.03 -1.40 -10.48
N ARG A 113 14.59 -2.35 -11.30
CA ARG A 113 15.21 -2.61 -12.62
C ARG A 113 14.99 -1.45 -13.59
N ALA A 114 13.79 -0.88 -13.64
CA ALA A 114 13.47 0.26 -14.49
C ALA A 114 14.30 1.49 -14.13
N PHE A 115 14.44 1.80 -12.83
CA PHE A 115 15.27 2.91 -12.36
C PHE A 115 16.78 2.66 -12.55
N ALA A 116 17.25 1.42 -12.41
CA ALA A 116 18.63 1.08 -12.71
C ALA A 116 18.95 1.30 -14.20
N ALA A 117 18.10 0.80 -15.11
CA ALA A 117 18.24 1.00 -16.54
C ALA A 117 18.16 2.49 -16.94
N HIS A 118 17.27 3.26 -16.31
CA HIS A 118 17.18 4.70 -16.50
C HIS A 118 18.48 5.41 -16.09
N THR A 119 19.02 5.06 -14.92
CA THR A 119 20.25 5.62 -14.38
C THR A 119 21.46 5.38 -15.29
N GLU A 120 21.52 4.23 -15.97
CA GLU A 120 22.59 3.93 -16.94
C GLU A 120 22.48 4.76 -18.23
N SER A 121 21.29 5.21 -18.60
CA SER A 121 21.01 5.90 -19.85
C SER A 121 20.94 7.42 -19.74
N MET A 122 20.85 7.97 -18.53
CA MET A 122 20.60 9.38 -18.28
C MET A 122 21.69 10.02 -17.40
N PRO A 123 21.97 11.32 -17.60
CA PRO A 123 22.99 12.02 -16.82
C PRO A 123 22.63 12.19 -15.34
N GLU A 124 21.34 12.12 -15.00
CA GLU A 124 20.87 12.25 -13.62
C GLU A 124 20.40 10.89 -13.10
N PRO A 125 21.13 10.27 -12.15
CA PRO A 125 20.76 9.00 -11.59
C PRO A 125 19.51 9.10 -10.71
N LEU A 126 18.55 8.19 -10.91
CA LEU A 126 17.37 8.05 -10.07
C LEU A 126 17.47 6.77 -9.25
N HIS A 127 17.53 6.92 -7.95
CA HIS A 127 17.52 5.81 -7.02
C HIS A 127 16.30 5.86 -6.15
N VAL A 128 15.53 4.79 -6.14
CA VAL A 128 14.37 4.67 -5.27
C VAL A 128 14.62 3.64 -4.17
N ARG A 129 13.95 3.84 -3.05
CA ARG A 129 13.83 2.86 -1.98
C ARG A 129 12.41 2.35 -1.94
N VAL A 130 12.23 1.07 -1.61
CA VAL A 130 10.92 0.43 -1.60
C VAL A 130 10.72 -0.33 -0.30
N GLY A 131 9.53 -0.19 0.29
CA GLY A 131 9.10 -0.98 1.45
C GLY A 131 7.72 -1.57 1.20
N LEU A 132 7.54 -2.85 1.56
CA LEU A 132 6.27 -3.54 1.48
C LEU A 132 5.83 -4.03 2.85
N ASN A 133 4.51 -4.05 3.06
CA ASN A 133 3.89 -4.78 4.16
C ASN A 133 2.55 -5.34 3.70
N ALA A 134 2.10 -6.44 4.31
CA ALA A 134 0.82 -7.07 4.03
C ALA A 134 -0.02 -7.16 5.30
N GLY A 135 -1.32 -6.91 5.18
CA GLY A 135 -2.28 -6.94 6.27
C GLY A 135 -3.64 -6.41 5.83
N GLU A 136 -4.46 -6.08 6.80
CA GLU A 136 -5.83 -5.60 6.59
C GLU A 136 -5.89 -4.09 6.92
N PRO A 137 -5.70 -3.19 5.93
CA PRO A 137 -5.86 -1.76 6.14
C PRO A 137 -7.33 -1.38 6.29
N ILE A 138 -7.58 -0.22 6.88
CA ILE A 138 -8.89 0.41 6.89
C ILE A 138 -9.01 1.22 5.60
N GLU A 139 -10.05 0.97 4.80
CA GLU A 139 -10.36 1.74 3.59
C GLU A 139 -11.45 2.77 3.90
N GLU A 140 -11.16 4.04 3.66
CA GLU A 140 -12.09 5.15 3.86
C GLU A 140 -11.84 6.21 2.76
N ASP A 141 -12.91 6.60 2.06
CA ASP A 141 -12.89 7.61 0.99
C ASP A 141 -11.83 7.38 -0.09
N GLY A 142 -11.53 6.12 -0.40
CA GLY A 142 -10.52 5.74 -1.41
C GLY A 142 -9.07 5.84 -0.93
N ASP A 143 -8.85 6.15 0.35
CA ASP A 143 -7.54 6.09 1.00
C ASP A 143 -7.44 4.87 1.93
N LEU A 144 -6.21 4.49 2.32
CA LEU A 144 -5.94 3.37 3.19
C LEU A 144 -5.19 3.81 4.45
N PHE A 145 -5.62 3.29 5.60
CA PHE A 145 -5.14 3.67 6.91
C PHE A 145 -4.81 2.45 7.79
N GLY A 146 -4.28 2.72 8.97
CA GLY A 146 -4.04 1.74 10.02
C GLY A 146 -2.60 1.26 10.10
N SER A 147 -2.35 0.33 11.03
CA SER A 147 -1.02 -0.18 11.36
C SER A 147 -0.31 -0.81 10.16
N THR A 148 -1.05 -1.48 9.27
CA THR A 148 -0.53 -2.07 8.02
C THR A 148 0.14 -1.03 7.14
N VAL A 149 -0.50 0.13 6.96
CA VAL A 149 0.00 1.25 6.14
C VAL A 149 1.18 1.93 6.82
N ILE A 150 1.05 2.22 8.13
CA ILE A 150 2.10 2.87 8.92
C ILE A 150 3.37 2.01 8.89
N LEU A 151 3.26 0.70 9.10
CA LEU A 151 4.40 -0.20 9.09
C LEU A 151 5.08 -0.23 7.71
N ALA A 152 4.32 -0.31 6.61
CA ALA A 152 4.87 -0.26 5.25
C ALA A 152 5.71 1.01 5.02
N SER A 153 5.20 2.19 5.46
CA SER A 153 5.93 3.45 5.35
C SER A 153 7.22 3.47 6.18
N ARG A 154 7.22 2.86 7.40
CA ARG A 154 8.41 2.76 8.25
C ARG A 154 9.46 1.83 7.65
N ILE A 155 9.02 0.74 7.02
CA ILE A 155 9.91 -0.18 6.30
C ILE A 155 10.56 0.52 5.10
N ALA A 156 9.78 1.26 4.29
CA ALA A 156 10.33 2.03 3.18
C ALA A 156 11.33 3.09 3.64
N ALA A 157 11.05 3.79 4.74
CA ALA A 157 11.97 4.77 5.33
C ALA A 157 13.29 4.15 5.84
N LYS A 158 13.30 2.85 6.17
CA LYS A 158 14.48 2.11 6.60
C LYS A 158 15.34 1.62 5.43
N ALA A 159 14.75 1.50 4.24
CA ALA A 159 15.46 1.06 3.05
C ALA A 159 16.44 2.13 2.54
N GLY A 160 17.57 1.68 2.03
CA GLY A 160 18.55 2.50 1.32
C GLY A 160 18.25 2.60 -0.18
N ALA A 161 19.11 3.34 -0.89
CA ALA A 161 19.02 3.52 -2.34
C ALA A 161 19.12 2.17 -3.06
N GLY A 162 18.14 1.85 -3.90
CA GLY A 162 18.09 0.58 -4.62
C GLY A 162 17.66 -0.63 -3.78
N GLU A 163 17.27 -0.44 -2.53
CA GLU A 163 16.83 -1.53 -1.66
C GLU A 163 15.31 -1.74 -1.73
N ILE A 164 14.91 -3.01 -1.56
CA ILE A 164 13.53 -3.42 -1.34
C ILE A 164 13.52 -4.14 0.01
N LEU A 165 12.82 -3.59 1.00
CA LEU A 165 12.68 -4.20 2.31
C LEU A 165 11.27 -4.72 2.56
N VAL A 166 11.20 -5.89 3.20
CA VAL A 166 9.94 -6.55 3.57
C VAL A 166 10.04 -7.14 4.98
N PRO A 167 8.93 -7.22 5.73
CA PRO A 167 8.91 -7.90 7.01
C PRO A 167 8.77 -9.43 6.82
N GLU A 168 8.99 -10.18 7.90
CA GLU A 168 8.82 -11.65 7.93
C GLU A 168 7.44 -12.09 7.41
N THR A 169 6.38 -11.31 7.67
CA THR A 169 5.01 -11.60 7.20
C THR A 169 4.95 -11.70 5.68
N VAL A 170 5.52 -10.72 4.97
CA VAL A 170 5.55 -10.71 3.49
C VAL A 170 6.43 -11.85 2.98
N ARG A 171 7.60 -12.07 3.57
CA ARG A 171 8.47 -13.19 3.23
C ARG A 171 7.76 -14.54 3.39
N GLY A 172 7.02 -14.72 4.50
CA GLY A 172 6.24 -15.93 4.76
C GLY A 172 5.14 -16.18 3.71
N LEU A 173 4.42 -15.14 3.30
CA LEU A 173 3.39 -15.21 2.25
C LEU A 173 3.96 -15.53 0.86
N LEU A 174 5.25 -15.29 0.64
CA LEU A 174 5.97 -15.61 -0.59
C LEU A 174 6.71 -16.95 -0.53
N SER A 175 6.51 -17.73 0.52
CA SER A 175 7.12 -19.06 0.65
C SER A 175 6.78 -19.94 -0.55
N GLY A 176 7.78 -20.64 -1.10
CA GLY A 176 7.64 -21.46 -2.31
C GLY A 176 7.70 -20.68 -3.64
N LYS A 177 7.91 -19.36 -3.60
CA LYS A 177 8.22 -18.54 -4.78
C LYS A 177 9.72 -18.35 -4.93
N SER A 178 10.17 -18.05 -6.16
CA SER A 178 11.58 -17.93 -6.51
C SER A 178 12.18 -16.56 -6.15
N PHE A 179 11.80 -15.99 -4.99
CA PHE A 179 12.39 -14.74 -4.51
C PHE A 179 13.52 -15.05 -3.53
N LEU A 180 14.63 -14.31 -3.64
CA LEU A 180 15.78 -14.44 -2.76
C LEU A 180 15.77 -13.30 -1.72
N PHE A 181 16.02 -13.67 -0.48
CA PHE A 181 15.99 -12.76 0.65
C PHE A 181 17.30 -12.79 1.43
N SER A 182 17.75 -11.64 1.88
CA SER A 182 18.85 -11.47 2.82
C SER A 182 18.31 -10.91 4.13
N ASP A 183 18.68 -11.50 5.26
CA ASP A 183 18.27 -11.02 6.59
C ASP A 183 18.94 -9.66 6.87
N ARG A 184 18.13 -8.70 7.32
CA ARG A 184 18.56 -7.33 7.67
C ARG A 184 18.40 -7.06 9.17
N GLY A 185 18.12 -8.11 9.97
CA GLY A 185 17.94 -8.01 11.41
C GLY A 185 16.59 -7.43 11.80
N GLU A 186 16.51 -6.99 13.04
CA GLU A 186 15.30 -6.45 13.65
C GLU A 186 15.39 -4.95 13.88
N PHE A 187 14.28 -4.26 13.83
CA PHE A 187 14.16 -2.87 14.26
C PHE A 187 12.80 -2.65 14.93
N VAL A 188 12.72 -1.68 15.83
CA VAL A 188 11.46 -1.25 16.44
C VAL A 188 10.96 -0.04 15.65
N PRO A 189 9.87 -0.17 14.86
CA PRO A 189 9.32 0.96 14.11
C PRO A 189 8.74 2.00 15.05
N LYS A 190 8.94 3.28 14.75
CA LYS A 190 8.34 4.36 15.56
C LYS A 190 6.81 4.21 15.61
N GLY A 191 6.27 4.09 16.84
CA GLY A 191 4.84 3.91 17.10
C GLY A 191 4.40 2.45 17.20
N PHE A 192 5.36 1.52 17.28
CA PHE A 192 5.13 0.09 17.56
C PHE A 192 5.94 -0.31 18.79
N ASP A 193 5.40 -1.25 19.56
CA ASP A 193 6.06 -1.77 20.76
C ASP A 193 6.96 -2.95 20.44
N ASP A 194 6.62 -3.71 19.42
CA ASP A 194 7.33 -4.93 19.03
C ASP A 194 8.37 -4.67 17.93
N ALA A 195 9.48 -5.42 18.01
CA ALA A 195 10.50 -5.46 16.98
C ALA A 195 9.97 -6.20 15.74
N VAL A 196 10.33 -5.69 14.57
CA VAL A 196 9.98 -6.28 13.27
C VAL A 196 11.27 -6.74 12.58
N ARG A 197 11.33 -8.03 12.22
CA ARG A 197 12.44 -8.56 11.44
C ARG A 197 12.26 -8.22 9.98
N LEU A 198 13.32 -7.69 9.36
CA LEU A 198 13.33 -7.24 7.98
C LEU A 198 14.20 -8.12 7.10
N TYR A 199 13.80 -8.22 5.85
CA TYR A 199 14.53 -8.89 4.79
C TYR A 199 14.66 -7.98 3.59
N GLU A 200 15.86 -7.96 3.01
CA GLU A 200 16.11 -7.33 1.71
C GLU A 200 15.84 -8.33 0.60
N VAL A 201 15.12 -7.89 -0.41
CA VAL A 201 14.85 -8.67 -1.62
C VAL A 201 15.99 -8.48 -2.61
N ARG A 202 16.65 -9.57 -3.01
CA ARG A 202 17.67 -9.56 -4.04
C ARG A 202 17.03 -9.50 -5.41
N TRP A 203 17.16 -8.37 -6.08
CA TRP A 203 16.57 -8.13 -7.39
C TRP A 203 17.61 -8.04 -8.52
N ARG A 204 18.88 -7.81 -8.18
CA ARG A 204 20.00 -7.85 -9.12
C ARG A 204 20.40 -9.28 -9.38
N PRO A 205 20.75 -9.65 -10.65
CA PRO A 205 21.41 -10.92 -10.91
C PRO A 205 22.70 -11.01 -10.08
N GLU A 206 23.00 -12.15 -9.48
CA GLU A 206 24.35 -12.39 -8.96
C GLU A 206 25.29 -12.33 -10.16
N VAL A 207 26.20 -11.34 -10.15
CA VAL A 207 27.38 -11.42 -11.00
C VAL A 207 28.14 -12.63 -10.48
N ALA A 208 28.17 -13.71 -11.25
CA ALA A 208 29.01 -14.85 -10.94
C ALA A 208 30.40 -14.29 -10.66
N ALA A 209 30.89 -14.46 -9.44
CA ALA A 209 32.27 -14.14 -9.10
C ALA A 209 33.11 -14.88 -10.13
N GLY A 210 33.80 -14.11 -11.00
CA GLY A 210 34.65 -14.66 -12.02
C GLY A 210 35.60 -15.66 -11.37
N ASP A 211 35.62 -16.84 -11.93
CA ASP A 211 36.62 -17.85 -11.69
C ASP A 211 38.01 -17.20 -11.99
N GLU A 212 38.60 -16.59 -10.96
CA GLU A 212 40.02 -16.29 -11.01
C GLU A 212 40.73 -17.63 -10.79
N GLY A 213 40.67 -18.45 -11.84
CA GLY A 213 41.38 -19.70 -11.95
C GLY A 213 42.72 -19.52 -12.62
N THR A 214 43.79 -19.70 -11.84
CA THR A 214 45.14 -20.18 -12.20
C THR A 214 46.03 -19.18 -12.93
#